data_cd97e671778d584c66223590eb8702d9
#
_entry.id   cd97e671778d584c66223590eb8702d9
#
_cell.length_a   1.000
_cell.length_b   1.000
_cell.length_c   1.000
_cell.angle_alpha   90.00
_cell.angle_beta   90.00
_cell.angle_gamma   90.00
#
_symmetry.space_group_name_H-M   'P 1'
#
loop_
_entity.id
_entity.type
_entity.pdbx_description
1 polymer ?
#
loop_
_entity_poly.entity_id
_entity_poly.type
_entity_poly.pdbx_seq_one_letter_code
_entity_poly.pdbx_strand_id
1 'polypeptide(L)'
;MLPTARKLVFSEVPIVDLGPAWRDDAGRAEVADAIAAAAGTVGFFYVRNHGLAEQDVRDIFQTAVDFHSLPLEAKMEVSLKLNDHAQGYLHGMTKGNDANIKENLQEAFQIRRPLADDDPDLLAGKPLHGRIPWPSAMPDLKPRMMAYYDKINGLGYRLLELFELSLGLAAGTLKASFAKDMNSLRLLHYPPQRPDESGEHLGARGHTDTNAFTILAQDANGGLEVRNRDGEWVAVPPVEGTLVVNVGEVLKVWTDGVFTSAVHRVINRSGNERYSIPFFMYPSFDAWIQPLIRNPDPANVAPEDLPTSFPRDRPFVYGELKARNVARIMPQKSVA
;
A
#
# COMPACT_ATOMS: atom_id res chain seq x y z
N MET A 1 5.52 27.25 2.02
CA MET A 1 4.29 26.78 2.72
C MET A 1 3.66 25.69 1.87
N LEU A 2 3.46 24.47 2.40
CA LEU A 2 2.77 23.42 1.64
C LEU A 2 1.30 23.81 1.45
N PRO A 3 0.73 23.61 0.23
CA PRO A 3 -0.68 23.88 0.00
C PRO A 3 -1.54 23.03 0.98
N THR A 4 -2.49 23.68 1.63
CA THR A 4 -3.46 23.00 2.48
C THR A 4 -4.40 22.18 1.60
N ALA A 5 -4.63 20.90 1.95
CA ALA A 5 -5.58 20.08 1.23
C ALA A 5 -6.98 20.66 1.34
N ARG A 6 -7.70 20.69 0.22
CA ARG A 6 -9.11 21.06 0.19
C ARG A 6 -9.93 20.00 0.94
N LYS A 7 -10.94 20.43 1.70
CA LYS A 7 -11.89 19.49 2.32
C LYS A 7 -12.65 18.73 1.22
N LEU A 8 -12.81 17.44 1.43
CA LEU A 8 -13.52 16.53 0.53
C LEU A 8 -14.94 17.03 0.24
N VAL A 9 -15.29 17.07 -1.04
CA VAL A 9 -16.67 16.86 -1.45
C VAL A 9 -16.79 15.35 -1.63
N PHE A 10 -17.73 14.65 -0.99
CA PHE A 10 -17.87 13.18 -1.02
C PHE A 10 -17.88 12.54 -2.42
N SER A 11 -18.07 13.34 -3.47
CA SER A 11 -17.99 12.91 -4.86
C SER A 11 -16.58 12.67 -5.39
N GLU A 12 -15.52 13.05 -4.66
CA GLU A 12 -14.15 12.97 -5.16
C GLU A 12 -13.41 11.69 -4.74
N VAL A 13 -13.75 11.13 -3.55
CA VAL A 13 -13.29 9.79 -3.15
C VAL A 13 -14.54 8.98 -2.78
N PRO A 14 -15.08 8.22 -3.74
CA PRO A 14 -16.37 7.55 -3.57
C PRO A 14 -16.29 6.40 -2.55
N ILE A 15 -17.45 6.04 -1.98
CA ILE A 15 -17.61 4.84 -1.15
C ILE A 15 -18.23 3.75 -2.02
N VAL A 16 -17.52 2.65 -2.18
CA VAL A 16 -18.01 1.43 -2.83
C VAL A 16 -18.52 0.47 -1.77
N ASP A 17 -19.79 0.10 -1.84
CA ASP A 17 -20.39 -0.92 -0.99
C ASP A 17 -20.11 -2.31 -1.56
N LEU A 18 -19.32 -3.12 -0.86
CA LEU A 18 -19.01 -4.48 -1.27
C LEU A 18 -20.11 -5.50 -0.94
N GLY A 19 -21.11 -5.12 -0.13
CA GLY A 19 -22.18 -6.01 0.30
C GLY A 19 -22.93 -6.71 -0.84
N PRO A 20 -23.30 -6.04 -1.95
CA PRO A 20 -23.91 -6.68 -3.11
C PRO A 20 -23.06 -7.79 -3.71
N ALA A 21 -21.73 -7.61 -3.80
CA ALA A 21 -20.82 -8.60 -4.39
C ALA A 21 -20.75 -9.93 -3.62
N TRP A 22 -21.20 -9.93 -2.36
CA TRP A 22 -21.22 -11.16 -1.52
C TRP A 22 -22.53 -11.95 -1.63
N ARG A 23 -23.52 -11.45 -2.39
CA ARG A 23 -24.85 -12.08 -2.52
C ARG A 23 -24.97 -12.95 -3.76
N ASP A 24 -24.67 -12.37 -4.92
CA ASP A 24 -24.90 -13.00 -6.22
C ASP A 24 -24.07 -12.37 -7.35
N ASP A 25 -24.14 -12.93 -8.55
CA ASP A 25 -23.36 -12.45 -9.70
C ASP A 25 -23.83 -11.07 -10.18
N ALA A 26 -25.11 -10.73 -10.05
CA ALA A 26 -25.61 -9.40 -10.42
C ALA A 26 -25.02 -8.33 -9.49
N GLY A 27 -24.97 -8.60 -8.19
CA GLY A 27 -24.32 -7.74 -7.20
C GLY A 27 -22.81 -7.66 -7.42
N ARG A 28 -22.15 -8.73 -7.87
CA ARG A 28 -20.73 -8.69 -8.27
C ARG A 28 -20.51 -7.75 -9.45
N ALA A 29 -21.35 -7.78 -10.47
CA ALA A 29 -21.27 -6.89 -11.62
C ALA A 29 -21.50 -5.42 -11.21
N GLU A 30 -22.52 -5.13 -10.39
CA GLU A 30 -22.76 -3.80 -9.86
C GLU A 30 -21.54 -3.20 -9.13
N VAL A 31 -20.93 -4.00 -8.26
CA VAL A 31 -19.73 -3.57 -7.49
C VAL A 31 -18.53 -3.41 -8.41
N ALA A 32 -18.35 -4.28 -9.40
CA ALA A 32 -17.28 -4.17 -10.39
C ALA A 32 -17.38 -2.89 -11.20
N ASP A 33 -18.58 -2.48 -11.62
CA ASP A 33 -18.83 -1.22 -12.33
C ASP A 33 -18.50 -0.01 -11.43
N ALA A 34 -18.88 -0.06 -10.16
CA ALA A 34 -18.54 0.99 -9.19
C ALA A 34 -17.01 1.10 -8.96
N ILE A 35 -16.31 -0.04 -8.88
CA ILE A 35 -14.85 -0.08 -8.80
C ILE A 35 -14.22 0.50 -10.08
N ALA A 36 -14.71 0.12 -11.27
CA ALA A 36 -14.20 0.65 -12.53
C ALA A 36 -14.29 2.17 -12.59
N ALA A 37 -15.45 2.73 -12.22
CA ALA A 37 -15.68 4.17 -12.18
C ALA A 37 -14.73 4.87 -11.20
N ALA A 38 -14.58 4.34 -9.99
CA ALA A 38 -13.70 4.92 -8.95
C ALA A 38 -12.22 4.84 -9.32
N ALA A 39 -11.75 3.68 -9.78
CA ALA A 39 -10.38 3.44 -10.17
C ALA A 39 -9.97 4.23 -11.43
N GLY A 40 -10.90 4.41 -12.36
CA GLY A 40 -10.69 5.17 -13.60
C GLY A 40 -10.70 6.69 -13.42
N THR A 41 -11.26 7.21 -12.33
CA THR A 41 -11.33 8.66 -12.05
C THR A 41 -10.20 9.14 -11.15
N VAL A 42 -10.28 8.84 -9.87
CA VAL A 42 -9.32 9.29 -8.85
C VAL A 42 -8.27 8.21 -8.53
N GLY A 43 -8.62 6.93 -8.74
CA GLY A 43 -7.76 5.81 -8.33
C GLY A 43 -7.76 5.56 -6.82
N PHE A 44 -8.65 6.23 -6.08
CA PHE A 44 -8.89 6.08 -4.63
C PHE A 44 -10.37 5.93 -4.36
N PHE A 45 -10.74 5.04 -3.45
CA PHE A 45 -12.11 4.86 -2.98
C PHE A 45 -12.14 4.21 -1.60
N TYR A 46 -13.21 4.45 -0.87
CA TYR A 46 -13.49 3.69 0.35
C TYR A 46 -14.26 2.42 -0.01
N VAL A 47 -14.06 1.38 0.78
CA VAL A 47 -14.88 0.16 0.73
C VAL A 47 -15.56 -0.06 2.08
N ARG A 48 -16.86 -0.30 2.07
CA ARG A 48 -17.65 -0.71 3.23
C ARG A 48 -18.21 -2.12 3.04
N ASN A 49 -18.71 -2.74 4.09
CA ASN A 49 -19.18 -4.14 4.07
C ASN A 49 -18.12 -5.11 3.53
N HIS A 50 -16.84 -4.81 3.85
CA HIS A 50 -15.67 -5.53 3.37
C HIS A 50 -15.46 -6.91 4.02
N GLY A 51 -16.22 -7.23 5.08
CA GLY A 51 -16.22 -8.54 5.73
C GLY A 51 -15.15 -8.76 6.80
N LEU A 52 -14.29 -7.78 7.08
CA LEU A 52 -13.48 -7.79 8.30
C LEU A 52 -14.34 -7.32 9.46
N ALA A 53 -14.23 -8.01 10.61
CA ALA A 53 -14.89 -7.54 11.81
C ALA A 53 -14.20 -6.26 12.35
N GLU A 54 -14.96 -5.35 12.93
CA GLU A 54 -14.39 -4.15 13.57
C GLU A 54 -13.34 -4.51 14.63
N GLN A 55 -13.54 -5.64 15.33
CA GLN A 55 -12.58 -6.12 16.32
C GLN A 55 -11.23 -6.44 15.69
N ASP A 56 -11.18 -7.01 14.49
CA ASP A 56 -9.93 -7.33 13.79
C ASP A 56 -9.15 -6.05 13.49
N VAL A 57 -9.88 -4.98 13.10
CA VAL A 57 -9.27 -3.67 12.84
C VAL A 57 -8.78 -3.03 14.14
N ARG A 58 -9.56 -3.09 15.23
CA ARG A 58 -9.11 -2.60 16.54
C ARG A 58 -7.87 -3.34 17.04
N ASP A 59 -7.85 -4.67 16.92
CA ASP A 59 -6.74 -5.51 17.40
C ASP A 59 -5.43 -5.23 16.65
N ILE A 60 -5.48 -5.00 15.35
CA ILE A 60 -4.26 -4.67 14.59
C ILE A 60 -3.75 -3.26 14.90
N PHE A 61 -4.64 -2.28 15.16
CA PHE A 61 -4.22 -0.96 15.63
C PHE A 61 -3.59 -1.06 17.03
N GLN A 62 -4.19 -1.83 17.96
CA GLN A 62 -3.58 -2.05 19.26
C GLN A 62 -2.22 -2.73 19.14
N THR A 63 -2.09 -3.69 18.21
CA THR A 63 -0.80 -4.33 17.89
C THR A 63 0.24 -3.32 17.43
N ALA A 64 -0.16 -2.36 16.59
CA ALA A 64 0.74 -1.30 16.13
C ALA A 64 1.18 -0.39 17.29
N VAL A 65 0.25 0.01 18.16
CA VAL A 65 0.55 0.82 19.36
C VAL A 65 1.52 0.07 20.27
N ASP A 66 1.24 -1.19 20.59
CA ASP A 66 2.08 -1.99 21.48
C ASP A 66 3.50 -2.16 20.94
N PHE A 67 3.63 -2.49 19.64
CA PHE A 67 4.94 -2.64 18.99
C PHE A 67 5.74 -1.33 18.99
N HIS A 68 5.13 -0.22 18.56
CA HIS A 68 5.83 1.06 18.46
C HIS A 68 6.17 1.66 19.84
N SER A 69 5.48 1.25 20.89
CA SER A 69 5.78 1.61 22.28
C SER A 69 6.97 0.85 22.89
N LEU A 70 7.48 -0.19 22.21
CA LEU A 70 8.68 -0.90 22.69
C LEU A 70 9.89 0.04 22.73
N PRO A 71 10.85 -0.21 23.64
CA PRO A 71 12.13 0.47 23.61
C PRO A 71 12.83 0.36 22.25
N LEU A 72 13.56 1.41 21.86
CA LEU A 72 14.22 1.46 20.56
C LEU A 72 15.13 0.24 20.33
N GLU A 73 15.86 -0.20 21.34
CA GLU A 73 16.77 -1.35 21.28
C GLU A 73 16.02 -2.62 20.88
N ALA A 74 14.82 -2.85 21.45
CA ALA A 74 13.99 -4.00 21.14
C ALA A 74 13.46 -3.95 19.70
N LYS A 75 13.10 -2.77 19.21
CA LYS A 75 12.69 -2.58 17.80
C LYS A 75 13.88 -2.77 16.84
N MET A 76 15.07 -2.31 17.23
CA MET A 76 16.28 -2.42 16.41
C MET A 76 16.81 -3.86 16.29
N GLU A 77 16.47 -4.78 17.22
CA GLU A 77 16.75 -6.21 17.10
C GLU A 77 16.26 -6.79 15.76
N VAL A 78 15.15 -6.28 15.26
CA VAL A 78 14.52 -6.70 14.01
C VAL A 78 14.62 -5.63 12.92
N SER A 79 15.65 -4.79 12.98
CA SER A 79 15.84 -3.74 11.97
C SER A 79 15.96 -4.33 10.57
N LEU A 80 15.25 -3.74 9.63
CA LEU A 80 15.29 -4.14 8.24
C LEU A 80 16.69 -3.97 7.60
N LYS A 81 17.58 -3.20 8.24
CA LYS A 81 18.99 -3.07 7.83
C LYS A 81 19.83 -4.32 8.12
N LEU A 82 19.33 -5.23 8.95
CA LEU A 82 20.03 -6.48 9.32
C LEU A 82 19.81 -7.59 8.28
N ASN A 83 18.97 -7.37 7.29
CA ASN A 83 18.67 -8.36 6.25
C ASN A 83 18.63 -7.71 4.87
N ASP A 84 18.61 -8.53 3.81
CA ASP A 84 18.58 -8.11 2.40
C ASP A 84 17.21 -8.28 1.74
N HIS A 85 16.23 -8.77 2.49
CA HIS A 85 14.88 -9.00 1.99
C HIS A 85 13.87 -7.93 2.41
N ALA A 86 14.33 -6.84 3.07
CA ALA A 86 13.55 -5.67 3.43
C ALA A 86 12.28 -5.99 4.22
N GLN A 87 12.39 -6.81 5.27
CA GLN A 87 11.35 -7.08 6.26
C GLN A 87 11.86 -6.70 7.66
N GLY A 88 10.93 -6.35 8.55
CA GLY A 88 11.26 -5.93 9.91
C GLY A 88 11.03 -4.45 10.15
N TYR A 89 11.76 -3.88 11.10
CA TYR A 89 11.60 -2.52 11.57
C TYR A 89 12.39 -1.51 10.74
N LEU A 90 11.69 -0.52 10.21
CA LEU A 90 12.24 0.69 9.61
C LEU A 90 12.23 1.79 10.67
N HIS A 91 13.43 2.17 11.13
CA HIS A 91 13.59 3.25 12.08
C HIS A 91 13.51 4.62 11.40
N GLY A 92 12.54 5.40 11.80
CA GLY A 92 12.47 6.85 11.68
C GLY A 92 12.72 7.39 10.29
N MET A 93 13.20 8.44 10.09
CA MET A 93 13.37 9.37 9.02
C MET A 93 14.13 8.82 7.82
N THR A 94 13.44 8.52 6.73
CA THR A 94 14.09 8.24 5.45
C THR A 94 14.37 9.54 4.72
N LYS A 95 15.65 9.81 4.40
CA LYS A 95 16.03 10.98 3.58
C LYS A 95 15.30 10.89 2.23
N GLY A 96 14.49 11.92 1.95
CA GLY A 96 13.86 12.05 0.65
C GLY A 96 14.84 12.41 -0.46
N ASN A 97 14.47 12.14 -1.71
CA ASN A 97 15.23 12.60 -2.89
C ASN A 97 14.96 14.08 -3.24
N ASP A 98 14.03 14.72 -2.54
CA ASP A 98 13.75 16.15 -2.72
C ASP A 98 14.63 16.96 -1.76
N ALA A 99 15.45 17.86 -2.31
CA ALA A 99 16.37 18.69 -1.55
C ALA A 99 15.65 19.63 -0.54
N ASN A 100 14.35 19.89 -0.77
CA ASN A 100 13.53 20.76 0.08
C ASN A 100 12.78 20.00 1.17
N ILE A 101 12.75 18.65 1.13
CA ILE A 101 12.07 17.80 2.11
C ILE A 101 13.11 16.95 2.80
N LYS A 102 13.50 17.34 4.00
CA LYS A 102 14.64 16.73 4.68
C LYS A 102 14.38 15.32 5.14
N GLU A 103 13.15 14.96 5.54
CA GLU A 103 12.89 13.66 6.19
C GLU A 103 11.40 13.28 6.18
N ASN A 104 11.08 11.99 5.99
CA ASN A 104 9.76 11.45 6.28
C ASN A 104 9.71 11.07 7.77
N LEU A 105 8.81 11.68 8.54
CA LEU A 105 8.65 11.41 9.96
C LEU A 105 7.69 10.22 10.16
N GLN A 106 8.21 9.02 9.99
CA GLN A 106 7.47 7.77 10.23
C GLN A 106 8.41 6.65 10.61
N GLU A 107 7.92 5.73 11.38
CA GLU A 107 8.54 4.42 11.59
C GLU A 107 7.59 3.31 11.18
N ALA A 108 8.09 2.13 10.87
CA ALA A 108 7.27 1.03 10.38
C ALA A 108 7.81 -0.32 10.81
N PHE A 109 6.92 -1.27 11.06
CA PHE A 109 7.25 -2.68 11.04
C PHE A 109 6.53 -3.35 9.87
N GLN A 110 7.29 -4.03 8.99
CA GLN A 110 6.72 -4.63 7.80
C GLN A 110 7.05 -6.10 7.68
N ILE A 111 6.04 -6.85 7.24
CA ILE A 111 6.16 -8.26 6.87
C ILE A 111 5.68 -8.47 5.44
N ARG A 112 6.15 -9.55 4.82
CA ARG A 112 5.58 -10.08 3.58
C ARG A 112 4.90 -11.40 3.81
N ARG A 113 4.35 -11.98 2.73
CA ARG A 113 3.83 -13.35 2.78
C ARG A 113 4.82 -14.26 3.49
N PRO A 114 4.40 -14.98 4.54
CA PRO A 114 5.27 -15.93 5.22
C PRO A 114 5.67 -17.06 4.27
N LEU A 115 6.94 -17.44 4.30
CA LEU A 115 7.47 -18.54 3.53
C LEU A 115 7.64 -19.75 4.44
N ALA A 116 7.34 -20.94 3.93
CA ALA A 116 7.68 -22.18 4.60
C ALA A 116 9.21 -22.39 4.65
N ASP A 117 9.69 -23.16 5.61
CA ASP A 117 11.15 -23.37 5.77
C ASP A 117 11.77 -24.10 4.57
N ASP A 118 10.99 -24.86 3.84
CA ASP A 118 11.34 -25.59 2.62
C ASP A 118 10.95 -24.88 1.32
N ASP A 119 10.50 -23.60 1.41
CA ASP A 119 10.16 -22.80 0.22
C ASP A 119 11.38 -22.71 -0.71
N PRO A 120 11.26 -23.11 -1.99
CA PRO A 120 12.40 -23.17 -2.91
C PRO A 120 12.98 -21.79 -3.21
N ASP A 121 12.18 -20.71 -3.23
CA ASP A 121 12.66 -19.35 -3.47
C ASP A 121 13.44 -18.83 -2.23
N LEU A 122 13.04 -19.24 -1.01
CA LEU A 122 13.78 -18.98 0.22
C LEU A 122 15.12 -19.72 0.23
N LEU A 123 15.11 -21.01 -0.07
CA LEU A 123 16.33 -21.84 -0.08
C LEU A 123 17.33 -21.42 -1.16
N ALA A 124 16.84 -20.93 -2.29
CA ALA A 124 17.67 -20.38 -3.36
C ALA A 124 18.25 -18.99 -3.07
N GLY A 125 17.88 -18.36 -1.93
CA GLY A 125 18.30 -16.99 -1.63
C GLY A 125 17.78 -15.96 -2.64
N LYS A 126 16.58 -16.18 -3.20
CA LYS A 126 15.98 -15.29 -4.19
C LYS A 126 15.80 -13.89 -3.58
N PRO A 127 16.14 -12.81 -4.30
CA PRO A 127 16.00 -11.45 -3.76
C PRO A 127 14.62 -11.19 -3.18
N LEU A 128 14.57 -10.49 -2.04
CA LEU A 128 13.34 -10.15 -1.32
C LEU A 128 12.59 -11.34 -0.68
N HIS A 129 13.12 -12.57 -0.78
CA HIS A 129 12.59 -13.75 -0.10
C HIS A 129 13.42 -14.04 1.15
N GLY A 130 12.80 -13.96 2.31
CA GLY A 130 13.49 -14.17 3.58
C GLY A 130 12.52 -14.42 4.71
N ARG A 131 13.04 -14.93 5.83
CA ARG A 131 12.24 -15.14 7.04
C ARG A 131 11.88 -13.80 7.68
N ILE A 132 10.66 -13.70 8.18
CA ILE A 132 10.21 -12.52 8.92
C ILE A 132 10.95 -12.48 10.26
N PRO A 133 11.69 -11.41 10.58
CA PRO A 133 12.28 -11.24 11.88
C PRO A 133 11.23 -10.82 12.90
N TRP A 134 11.12 -11.54 14.01
CA TRP A 134 10.19 -11.24 15.09
C TRP A 134 10.96 -10.79 16.33
N PRO A 135 10.56 -9.67 17.00
CA PRO A 135 11.26 -9.16 18.17
C PRO A 135 11.06 -10.08 19.36
N SER A 136 12.14 -10.33 20.12
CA SER A 136 12.08 -11.16 21.34
C SER A 136 11.22 -10.54 22.44
N ALA A 137 11.18 -9.20 22.49
CA ALA A 137 10.41 -8.44 23.48
C ALA A 137 8.88 -8.48 23.30
N MET A 138 8.39 -8.98 22.14
CA MET A 138 6.95 -9.10 21.86
C MET A 138 6.66 -10.42 21.14
N PRO A 139 6.70 -11.55 21.84
CA PRO A 139 6.55 -12.89 21.24
C PRO A 139 5.15 -13.13 20.63
N ASP A 140 4.14 -12.38 21.06
CA ASP A 140 2.79 -12.43 20.53
C ASP A 140 2.56 -11.54 19.28
N LEU A 141 3.56 -10.78 18.84
CA LEU A 141 3.46 -9.97 17.62
C LEU A 141 3.15 -10.84 16.40
N LYS A 142 3.84 -11.98 16.27
CA LYS A 142 3.63 -12.91 15.16
C LYS A 142 2.17 -13.39 15.06
N PRO A 143 1.58 -14.05 16.04
CA PRO A 143 0.20 -14.51 15.93
C PRO A 143 -0.80 -13.37 15.72
N ARG A 144 -0.60 -12.21 16.35
CA ARG A 144 -1.49 -11.04 16.18
C ARG A 144 -1.45 -10.49 14.75
N MET A 145 -0.26 -10.30 14.20
CA MET A 145 -0.11 -9.81 12.81
C MET A 145 -0.61 -10.84 11.80
N MET A 146 -0.34 -12.13 12.00
CA MET A 146 -0.78 -13.17 11.06
C MET A 146 -2.30 -13.33 11.06
N ALA A 147 -2.96 -13.19 12.20
CA ALA A 147 -4.43 -13.24 12.27
C ALA A 147 -5.09 -12.15 11.42
N TYR A 148 -4.54 -10.92 11.41
CA TYR A 148 -5.01 -9.85 10.54
C TYR A 148 -4.57 -10.05 9.09
N TYR A 149 -3.31 -10.48 8.86
CA TYR A 149 -2.76 -10.73 7.53
C TYR A 149 -3.64 -11.68 6.72
N ASP A 150 -4.04 -12.81 7.30
CA ASP A 150 -4.84 -13.82 6.60
C ASP A 150 -6.21 -13.26 6.17
N LYS A 151 -6.84 -12.46 7.02
CA LYS A 151 -8.15 -11.85 6.75
C LYS A 151 -8.07 -10.79 5.67
N ILE A 152 -7.11 -9.86 5.79
CA ILE A 152 -6.94 -8.77 4.82
C ILE A 152 -6.44 -9.30 3.47
N ASN A 153 -5.62 -10.35 3.47
CA ASN A 153 -5.17 -11.04 2.26
C ASN A 153 -6.35 -11.69 1.54
N GLY A 154 -7.27 -12.33 2.29
CA GLY A 154 -8.50 -12.86 1.73
C GLY A 154 -9.39 -11.78 1.09
N LEU A 155 -9.51 -10.61 1.72
CA LEU A 155 -10.19 -9.47 1.11
C LEU A 155 -9.46 -9.00 -0.14
N GLY A 156 -8.12 -8.93 -0.13
CA GLY A 156 -7.30 -8.56 -1.28
C GLY A 156 -7.58 -9.43 -2.50
N TYR A 157 -7.66 -10.74 -2.33
CA TYR A 157 -7.98 -11.65 -3.44
C TYR A 157 -9.42 -11.48 -3.95
N ARG A 158 -10.39 -11.23 -3.07
CA ARG A 158 -11.77 -10.93 -3.49
C ARG A 158 -11.86 -9.62 -4.28
N LEU A 159 -11.13 -8.58 -3.87
CA LEU A 159 -11.02 -7.34 -4.63
C LEU A 159 -10.32 -7.55 -5.97
N LEU A 160 -9.29 -8.40 -6.02
CA LEU A 160 -8.60 -8.74 -7.27
C LEU A 160 -9.55 -9.36 -8.29
N GLU A 161 -10.46 -10.25 -7.86
CA GLU A 161 -11.51 -10.84 -8.71
C GLU A 161 -12.52 -9.78 -9.20
N LEU A 162 -12.86 -8.81 -8.35
CA LEU A 162 -13.72 -7.69 -8.75
C LEU A 162 -13.03 -6.74 -9.74
N PHE A 163 -11.71 -6.52 -9.59
CA PHE A 163 -10.93 -5.81 -10.60
C PHE A 163 -10.88 -6.58 -11.94
N GLU A 164 -10.74 -7.90 -11.94
CA GLU A 164 -10.83 -8.71 -13.16
C GLU A 164 -12.17 -8.50 -13.86
N LEU A 165 -13.26 -8.60 -13.11
CA LEU A 165 -14.62 -8.43 -13.62
C LEU A 165 -14.83 -7.02 -14.16
N SER A 166 -14.37 -5.98 -13.45
CA SER A 166 -14.50 -4.58 -13.84
C SER A 166 -13.77 -4.24 -15.14
N LEU A 167 -12.80 -5.04 -15.52
CA LEU A 167 -12.01 -4.90 -16.75
C LEU A 167 -12.47 -5.83 -17.87
N GLY A 168 -13.51 -6.65 -17.64
CA GLY A 168 -13.97 -7.66 -18.57
C GLY A 168 -12.93 -8.76 -18.86
N LEU A 169 -11.99 -8.98 -17.94
CA LEU A 169 -10.98 -10.02 -18.06
C LEU A 169 -11.59 -11.39 -17.70
N ALA A 170 -11.01 -12.45 -18.29
CA ALA A 170 -11.35 -13.80 -17.88
C ALA A 170 -10.98 -14.02 -16.42
N ALA A 171 -11.80 -14.75 -15.67
CA ALA A 171 -11.54 -15.08 -14.28
C ALA A 171 -10.17 -15.75 -14.11
N GLY A 172 -9.38 -15.29 -13.13
CA GLY A 172 -8.04 -15.80 -12.86
C GLY A 172 -6.91 -15.14 -13.64
N THR A 173 -7.20 -14.21 -14.56
CA THR A 173 -6.17 -13.52 -15.37
C THR A 173 -5.19 -12.73 -14.48
N LEU A 174 -5.68 -11.87 -13.58
CA LEU A 174 -4.82 -11.16 -12.64
C LEU A 174 -4.28 -12.11 -11.56
N LYS A 175 -5.14 -13.02 -11.07
CA LYS A 175 -4.78 -13.99 -10.03
C LYS A 175 -3.58 -14.86 -10.41
N ALA A 176 -3.40 -15.19 -11.69
CA ALA A 176 -2.23 -15.93 -12.17
C ALA A 176 -0.91 -15.21 -11.85
N SER A 177 -0.89 -13.88 -11.88
CA SER A 177 0.26 -13.08 -11.48
C SER A 177 0.55 -13.07 -9.98
N PHE A 178 -0.35 -13.63 -9.15
CA PHE A 178 -0.22 -13.72 -7.69
C PHE A 178 0.00 -15.16 -7.19
N ALA A 179 0.36 -16.11 -8.04
CA ALA A 179 0.54 -17.52 -7.66
C ALA A 179 1.57 -17.70 -6.51
N LYS A 180 2.59 -16.85 -6.48
CA LYS A 180 3.59 -16.71 -5.41
C LYS A 180 3.68 -15.24 -5.02
N ASP A 181 2.57 -14.66 -4.57
CA ASP A 181 2.50 -13.24 -4.26
C ASP A 181 3.59 -12.75 -3.29
N MET A 182 3.88 -11.46 -3.34
CA MET A 182 4.79 -10.78 -2.42
C MET A 182 4.03 -9.82 -1.50
N ASN A 183 2.76 -10.09 -1.22
CA ASN A 183 1.89 -9.23 -0.43
C ASN A 183 2.55 -8.82 0.89
N SER A 184 2.32 -7.59 1.30
CA SER A 184 3.01 -7.01 2.45
C SER A 184 2.04 -6.26 3.35
N LEU A 185 2.18 -6.47 4.65
CA LEU A 185 1.48 -5.74 5.70
C LEU A 185 2.46 -4.84 6.44
N ARG A 186 2.07 -3.59 6.71
CA ARG A 186 2.85 -2.67 7.53
C ARG A 186 2.04 -2.16 8.71
N LEU A 187 2.72 -2.03 9.84
CA LEU A 187 2.29 -1.21 10.97
C LEU A 187 3.05 0.11 10.86
N LEU A 188 2.37 1.18 10.47
CA LEU A 188 2.96 2.52 10.32
C LEU A 188 2.61 3.36 11.53
N HIS A 189 3.60 4.07 12.03
CA HIS A 189 3.48 5.05 13.09
C HIS A 189 4.08 6.38 12.64
N TYR A 190 3.33 7.45 12.89
CA TYR A 190 3.70 8.83 12.61
C TYR A 190 3.64 9.60 13.93
N PRO A 191 4.78 9.95 14.52
CA PRO A 191 4.80 10.69 15.78
C PRO A 191 4.10 12.05 15.65
N PRO A 192 3.70 12.66 16.77
CA PRO A 192 3.12 13.99 16.79
C PRO A 192 4.04 15.00 16.09
N GLN A 193 3.49 15.72 15.13
CA GLN A 193 4.21 16.79 14.45
C GLN A 193 3.66 18.12 14.94
N ARG A 194 4.54 19.06 15.25
CA ARG A 194 4.10 20.45 15.38
C ARG A 194 3.72 20.93 13.99
N PRO A 195 2.66 21.76 13.86
CA PRO A 195 2.37 22.43 12.61
C PRO A 195 3.64 23.15 12.14
N ASP A 196 4.31 22.57 11.14
CA ASP A 196 5.50 23.17 10.56
C ASP A 196 5.07 23.98 9.34
N GLU A 197 5.19 25.29 9.46
CA GLU A 197 4.87 26.21 8.36
C GLU A 197 5.88 26.10 7.20
N SER A 198 7.05 25.52 7.44
CA SER A 198 8.09 25.36 6.41
C SER A 198 7.76 24.27 5.38
N GLY A 199 6.91 23.31 5.74
CA GLY A 199 6.60 22.16 4.90
C GLY A 199 7.75 21.17 4.72
N GLU A 200 8.80 21.27 5.53
CA GLU A 200 9.98 20.42 5.44
C GLU A 200 9.79 19.03 6.02
N HIS A 201 8.77 18.85 6.87
CA HIS A 201 8.48 17.59 7.57
C HIS A 201 7.13 17.00 7.15
N LEU A 202 7.18 15.90 6.40
CA LEU A 202 6.00 15.13 6.01
C LEU A 202 6.04 13.77 6.71
N GLY A 203 4.87 13.25 7.10
CA GLY A 203 4.73 11.86 7.52
C GLY A 203 5.12 10.91 6.39
N ALA A 204 4.56 11.14 5.21
CA ALA A 204 5.00 10.54 3.96
C ALA A 204 4.88 11.57 2.83
N ARG A 205 5.95 11.75 2.06
CA ARG A 205 5.92 12.67 0.90
C ARG A 205 5.07 12.10 -0.23
N GLY A 206 4.75 12.95 -1.20
CA GLY A 206 4.02 12.57 -2.40
C GLY A 206 4.69 11.41 -3.13
N HIS A 207 3.94 10.33 -3.36
CA HIS A 207 4.40 9.11 -4.05
C HIS A 207 3.21 8.37 -4.66
N THR A 208 3.51 7.43 -5.52
CA THR A 208 2.58 6.39 -5.99
C THR A 208 3.00 5.05 -5.43
N ASP A 209 2.06 4.13 -5.26
CA ASP A 209 2.35 2.76 -4.82
C ASP A 209 2.84 1.90 -5.98
N THR A 210 3.87 1.10 -5.75
CA THR A 210 4.47 0.22 -6.77
C THR A 210 3.87 -1.19 -6.82
N ASN A 211 2.69 -1.39 -6.26
CA ASN A 211 1.91 -2.64 -6.23
C ASN A 211 0.77 -2.62 -7.25
N ALA A 212 -0.11 -3.63 -7.20
CA ALA A 212 -1.36 -3.59 -7.96
C ALA A 212 -2.35 -2.63 -7.30
N PHE A 213 -2.62 -2.80 -6.02
CA PHE A 213 -3.44 -1.88 -5.22
C PHE A 213 -3.14 -2.06 -3.73
N THR A 214 -3.48 -1.06 -2.93
CA THR A 214 -3.32 -1.04 -1.48
C THR A 214 -4.68 -1.04 -0.81
N ILE A 215 -4.80 -1.76 0.31
CA ILE A 215 -5.95 -1.71 1.22
C ILE A 215 -5.45 -1.11 2.52
N LEU A 216 -6.01 0.01 2.94
CA LEU A 216 -5.52 0.79 4.07
C LEU A 216 -6.57 0.94 5.15
N ALA A 217 -6.25 0.53 6.37
CA ALA A 217 -6.96 0.98 7.57
C ALA A 217 -6.29 2.24 8.12
N GLN A 218 -7.11 3.26 8.46
CA GLN A 218 -6.67 4.52 9.05
C GLN A 218 -7.23 4.66 10.46
N ASP A 219 -6.45 5.30 11.36
CA ASP A 219 -6.96 5.76 12.64
C ASP A 219 -7.81 7.05 12.49
N ALA A 220 -8.36 7.57 13.58
CA ALA A 220 -9.21 8.76 13.58
C ALA A 220 -8.46 10.08 13.30
N ASN A 221 -7.14 10.10 13.25
CA ASN A 221 -6.34 11.33 13.12
C ASN A 221 -6.29 11.89 11.69
N GLY A 222 -6.61 11.09 10.68
CA GLY A 222 -6.60 11.51 9.29
C GLY A 222 -5.20 11.78 8.74
N GLY A 223 -5.06 12.82 7.90
CA GLY A 223 -3.77 13.26 7.35
C GLY A 223 -3.36 12.63 6.01
N LEU A 224 -4.10 11.64 5.50
CA LEU A 224 -3.95 11.17 4.14
C LEU A 224 -4.54 12.18 3.16
N GLU A 225 -3.77 12.51 2.12
CA GLU A 225 -4.18 13.40 1.05
C GLU A 225 -3.83 12.76 -0.30
N VAL A 226 -4.74 12.86 -1.27
CA VAL A 226 -4.57 12.40 -2.65
C VAL A 226 -4.55 13.60 -3.59
N ARG A 227 -3.78 13.53 -4.65
CA ARG A 227 -3.75 14.56 -5.67
C ARG A 227 -4.75 14.21 -6.77
N ASN A 228 -5.72 15.09 -7.01
CA ASN A 228 -6.71 14.93 -8.07
C ASN A 228 -6.11 15.27 -9.45
N ARG A 229 -6.90 15.06 -10.52
CA ARG A 229 -6.48 15.35 -11.91
C ARG A 229 -6.20 16.83 -12.17
N ASP A 230 -6.76 17.74 -11.37
CA ASP A 230 -6.53 19.19 -11.47
C ASP A 230 -5.24 19.62 -10.72
N GLY A 231 -4.51 18.65 -10.14
CA GLY A 231 -3.28 18.89 -9.38
C GLY A 231 -3.52 19.36 -7.95
N GLU A 232 -4.77 19.37 -7.47
CA GLU A 232 -5.11 19.78 -6.11
C GLU A 232 -4.98 18.63 -5.11
N TRP A 233 -4.54 18.93 -3.91
CA TRP A 233 -4.52 17.98 -2.81
C TRP A 233 -5.90 17.91 -2.15
N VAL A 234 -6.47 16.71 -2.11
CA VAL A 234 -7.78 16.39 -1.54
C VAL A 234 -7.57 15.49 -0.31
N ALA A 235 -8.14 15.88 0.82
CA ALA A 235 -8.06 15.08 2.02
C ALA A 235 -8.85 13.77 1.88
N VAL A 236 -8.33 12.67 2.44
CA VAL A 236 -8.99 11.36 2.53
C VAL A 236 -9.21 11.04 4.01
N PRO A 237 -10.22 11.67 4.66
CA PRO A 237 -10.45 11.50 6.10
C PRO A 237 -10.86 10.06 6.41
N PRO A 238 -10.62 9.57 7.63
CA PRO A 238 -11.17 8.30 8.07
C PRO A 238 -12.70 8.35 8.08
N VAL A 239 -13.31 7.31 7.52
CA VAL A 239 -14.76 7.08 7.54
C VAL A 239 -15.00 5.78 8.30
N GLU A 240 -15.85 5.85 9.32
CA GLU A 240 -16.13 4.70 10.20
C GLU A 240 -16.66 3.50 9.40
N GLY A 241 -16.20 2.31 9.74
CA GLY A 241 -16.60 1.06 9.08
C GLY A 241 -16.09 0.89 7.66
N THR A 242 -15.09 1.71 7.24
CA THR A 242 -14.50 1.60 5.90
C THR A 242 -12.99 1.35 5.94
N LEU A 243 -12.51 0.79 4.83
CA LEU A 243 -11.08 0.79 4.46
C LEU A 243 -10.91 1.65 3.20
N VAL A 244 -9.71 2.20 3.01
CA VAL A 244 -9.36 2.90 1.76
C VAL A 244 -8.71 1.90 0.82
N VAL A 245 -9.08 1.94 -0.47
CA VAL A 245 -8.40 1.21 -1.54
C VAL A 245 -7.81 2.22 -2.51
N ASN A 246 -6.54 2.04 -2.85
CA ASN A 246 -5.91 2.83 -3.92
C ASN A 246 -5.22 1.96 -4.95
N VAL A 247 -5.35 2.36 -6.21
CA VAL A 247 -4.70 1.74 -7.37
C VAL A 247 -3.20 2.03 -7.35
N GLY A 248 -2.39 1.02 -7.61
CA GLY A 248 -0.94 1.12 -7.75
C GLY A 248 -0.46 1.08 -9.20
N GLU A 249 0.83 1.31 -9.40
CA GLU A 249 1.45 1.40 -10.72
C GLU A 249 1.32 0.10 -11.56
N VAL A 250 1.31 -1.08 -10.92
CA VAL A 250 1.14 -2.35 -11.63
C VAL A 250 -0.24 -2.41 -12.29
N LEU A 251 -1.30 -2.09 -11.54
CA LEU A 251 -2.67 -2.13 -12.08
C LEU A 251 -2.87 -1.04 -13.15
N LYS A 252 -2.23 0.13 -12.98
CA LYS A 252 -2.19 1.17 -14.01
C LYS A 252 -1.53 0.66 -15.31
N VAL A 253 -0.39 -0.05 -15.22
CA VAL A 253 0.26 -0.65 -16.41
C VAL A 253 -0.62 -1.72 -17.03
N TRP A 254 -1.18 -2.64 -16.24
CA TRP A 254 -2.07 -3.70 -16.75
C TRP A 254 -3.27 -3.15 -17.51
N THR A 255 -3.76 -1.98 -17.11
CA THR A 255 -4.92 -1.32 -17.72
C THR A 255 -4.56 -0.28 -18.78
N ASP A 256 -3.28 -0.18 -19.19
CA ASP A 256 -2.82 0.83 -20.15
C ASP A 256 -3.24 2.27 -19.77
N GLY A 257 -3.29 2.54 -18.46
CA GLY A 257 -3.66 3.84 -17.89
C GLY A 257 -5.18 4.11 -17.78
N VAL A 258 -6.05 3.14 -18.07
CA VAL A 258 -7.49 3.25 -17.80
C VAL A 258 -7.72 3.48 -16.30
N PHE A 259 -7.00 2.75 -15.44
CA PHE A 259 -7.00 3.00 -14.01
C PHE A 259 -5.86 3.95 -13.62
N THR A 260 -6.15 4.84 -12.70
CA THR A 260 -5.24 5.91 -12.29
C THR A 260 -4.51 5.52 -11.00
N SER A 261 -3.17 5.51 -11.03
CA SER A 261 -2.35 5.44 -9.82
C SER A 261 -2.08 6.86 -9.35
N ALA A 262 -2.86 7.34 -8.39
CA ALA A 262 -2.81 8.72 -7.96
C ALA A 262 -1.69 8.97 -6.94
N VAL A 263 -1.03 10.14 -7.08
CA VAL A 263 -0.05 10.60 -6.10
C VAL A 263 -0.74 10.91 -4.79
N HIS A 264 -0.20 10.39 -3.69
CA HIS A 264 -0.74 10.63 -2.36
C HIS A 264 0.37 10.89 -1.34
N ARG A 265 0.02 11.56 -0.25
CA ARG A 265 0.94 11.94 0.82
C ARG A 265 0.27 11.83 2.19
N VAL A 266 1.08 11.86 3.24
CA VAL A 266 0.59 11.91 4.62
C VAL A 266 1.18 13.13 5.33
N ILE A 267 0.31 13.92 5.94
CA ILE A 267 0.70 15.05 6.78
C ILE A 267 -0.05 14.93 8.12
N ASN A 268 0.67 14.57 9.18
CA ASN A 268 0.06 14.47 10.51
C ASN A 268 -0.09 15.87 11.14
N ARG A 269 -1.22 16.53 10.89
CA ARG A 269 -1.55 17.84 11.48
C ARG A 269 -2.34 17.75 12.79
N SER A 270 -2.63 16.53 13.26
CA SER A 270 -3.48 16.33 14.44
C SER A 270 -2.79 16.74 15.75
N GLY A 271 -1.46 16.75 15.79
CA GLY A 271 -0.69 16.91 17.02
C GLY A 271 -0.69 15.66 17.92
N ASN A 272 -1.29 14.56 17.46
CA ASN A 272 -1.38 13.27 18.14
C ASN A 272 -0.53 12.22 17.42
N GLU A 273 -0.28 11.11 18.12
CA GLU A 273 0.23 9.88 17.50
C GLU A 273 -0.75 9.40 16.42
N ARG A 274 -0.28 9.14 15.21
CA ARG A 274 -1.08 8.61 14.12
C ARG A 274 -0.59 7.23 13.71
N TYR A 275 -1.53 6.32 13.53
CA TYR A 275 -1.25 4.97 13.04
C TYR A 275 -2.00 4.70 11.73
N SER A 276 -1.41 3.91 10.86
CA SER A 276 -2.10 3.37 9.68
C SER A 276 -1.55 1.99 9.31
N ILE A 277 -2.43 1.15 8.75
CA ILE A 277 -2.15 -0.26 8.50
C ILE A 277 -2.38 -0.55 7.01
N PRO A 278 -1.42 -0.24 6.14
CA PRO A 278 -1.53 -0.58 4.72
C PRO A 278 -1.20 -2.06 4.47
N PHE A 279 -2.03 -2.67 3.65
CA PHE A 279 -1.80 -3.98 3.05
C PHE A 279 -1.61 -3.81 1.55
N PHE A 280 -0.45 -4.20 1.05
CA PHE A 280 -0.05 -4.02 -0.34
C PHE A 280 -0.21 -5.33 -1.12
N MET A 281 -1.04 -5.33 -2.16
CA MET A 281 -1.20 -6.44 -3.08
C MET A 281 -0.08 -6.42 -4.13
N TYR A 282 0.97 -7.19 -3.87
CA TYR A 282 2.12 -7.30 -4.74
C TYR A 282 2.07 -8.59 -5.58
N PRO A 283 2.24 -8.51 -6.91
CA PRO A 283 2.36 -9.71 -7.74
C PRO A 283 3.55 -10.59 -7.32
N SER A 284 3.59 -11.79 -7.86
CA SER A 284 4.73 -12.71 -7.74
C SER A 284 6.02 -12.06 -8.25
N PHE A 285 7.16 -12.45 -7.69
CA PHE A 285 8.46 -11.95 -8.14
C PHE A 285 8.65 -12.09 -9.65
N ASP A 286 8.29 -13.24 -10.21
CA ASP A 286 8.48 -13.60 -11.63
C ASP A 286 7.32 -13.11 -12.52
N ALA A 287 6.36 -12.34 -11.98
CA ALA A 287 5.25 -11.85 -12.77
C ALA A 287 5.72 -10.87 -13.87
N TRP A 288 5.28 -11.12 -15.11
CA TRP A 288 5.43 -10.21 -16.22
C TRP A 288 4.41 -9.09 -16.12
N ILE A 289 4.87 -7.85 -16.16
CA ILE A 289 4.03 -6.67 -16.15
C ILE A 289 4.03 -6.05 -17.55
N GLN A 290 2.87 -6.06 -18.17
CA GLN A 290 2.59 -5.48 -19.48
C GLN A 290 1.09 -5.17 -19.58
N PRO A 291 0.65 -4.30 -20.49
CA PRO A 291 -0.77 -4.05 -20.69
C PRO A 291 -1.54 -5.35 -21.00
N LEU A 292 -2.61 -5.59 -20.26
CA LEU A 292 -3.53 -6.72 -20.46
C LEU A 292 -4.74 -6.30 -21.29
N ILE A 293 -5.09 -5.02 -21.24
CA ILE A 293 -6.10 -4.38 -22.08
C ILE A 293 -5.49 -3.20 -22.82
N ARG A 294 -6.16 -2.70 -23.86
CA ARG A 294 -5.78 -1.44 -24.52
C ARG A 294 -6.68 -0.33 -24.06
N ASN A 295 -6.08 0.82 -23.76
CA ASN A 295 -6.84 2.02 -23.41
C ASN A 295 -7.57 2.54 -24.68
N PRO A 296 -8.91 2.63 -24.66
CA PRO A 296 -9.65 3.15 -25.79
C PRO A 296 -9.49 4.67 -25.98
N ASP A 297 -9.04 5.38 -24.93
CA ASP A 297 -8.80 6.82 -24.96
C ASP A 297 -7.44 7.17 -24.34
N PRO A 298 -6.33 6.95 -25.06
CA PRO A 298 -4.99 7.25 -24.56
C PRO A 298 -4.75 8.73 -24.20
N ALA A 299 -5.56 9.65 -24.75
CA ALA A 299 -5.46 11.07 -24.44
C ALA A 299 -5.98 11.42 -23.03
N ASN A 300 -6.78 10.55 -22.44
CA ASN A 300 -7.38 10.73 -21.10
C ASN A 300 -6.54 10.09 -19.95
N VAL A 301 -5.30 9.76 -20.21
CA VAL A 301 -4.39 9.30 -19.16
C VAL A 301 -4.01 10.49 -18.27
N ALA A 302 -4.16 10.34 -16.96
CA ALA A 302 -3.75 11.38 -16.01
C ALA A 302 -2.28 11.76 -16.20
N PRO A 303 -1.92 13.06 -16.18
CA PRO A 303 -0.55 13.52 -16.29
C PRO A 303 0.34 12.86 -15.23
N GLU A 304 1.60 12.62 -15.59
CA GLU A 304 2.57 12.10 -14.65
C GLU A 304 3.24 13.22 -13.88
N ASP A 305 2.88 13.31 -12.62
CA ASP A 305 3.42 14.32 -11.72
C ASP A 305 4.73 13.92 -11.05
N LEU A 306 5.03 12.63 -11.04
CA LEU A 306 6.24 12.08 -10.42
C LEU A 306 6.95 11.10 -11.38
N PRO A 307 8.29 11.09 -11.37
CA PRO A 307 9.05 10.08 -12.08
C PRO A 307 8.65 8.68 -11.59
N THR A 308 8.11 7.85 -12.47
CA THR A 308 7.86 6.44 -12.18
C THR A 308 9.11 5.62 -12.43
N SER A 309 9.36 4.62 -11.58
CA SER A 309 10.39 3.61 -11.84
C SER A 309 9.92 2.51 -12.80
N PHE A 310 8.66 2.56 -13.21
CA PHE A 310 8.02 1.55 -14.04
C PHE A 310 8.25 1.85 -15.52
N PRO A 311 8.86 0.93 -16.31
CA PRO A 311 8.94 1.05 -17.76
C PRO A 311 7.54 1.06 -18.36
N ARG A 312 7.30 1.96 -19.34
CA ARG A 312 6.02 2.05 -20.07
C ARG A 312 6.13 1.54 -21.49
N ASP A 313 7.33 1.57 -22.02
CA ASP A 313 7.69 1.26 -23.40
C ASP A 313 7.91 -0.24 -23.64
N ARG A 314 8.01 -1.02 -22.56
CA ARG A 314 8.35 -2.45 -22.66
C ARG A 314 7.84 -3.26 -21.46
N PRO A 315 7.53 -4.55 -21.64
CA PRO A 315 7.29 -5.48 -20.54
C PRO A 315 8.50 -5.62 -19.61
N PHE A 316 8.25 -5.93 -18.34
CA PHE A 316 9.30 -6.15 -17.35
C PHE A 316 8.88 -7.18 -16.30
N VAL A 317 9.88 -7.80 -15.63
CA VAL A 317 9.66 -8.71 -14.52
C VAL A 317 9.53 -7.90 -13.23
N TYR A 318 8.41 -8.06 -12.52
CA TYR A 318 8.07 -7.26 -11.36
C TYR A 318 9.16 -7.28 -10.27
N GLY A 319 9.57 -8.48 -9.86
CA GLY A 319 10.51 -8.67 -8.74
C GLY A 319 11.89 -8.09 -9.00
N GLU A 320 12.38 -8.16 -10.24
CA GLU A 320 13.66 -7.56 -10.61
C GLU A 320 13.65 -6.04 -10.46
N LEU A 321 12.55 -5.40 -10.90
CA LEU A 321 12.38 -3.96 -10.73
C LEU A 321 12.25 -3.58 -9.25
N LYS A 322 11.45 -4.35 -8.49
CA LYS A 322 11.27 -4.14 -7.06
C LYS A 322 12.58 -4.30 -6.29
N ALA A 323 13.35 -5.34 -6.57
CA ALA A 323 14.64 -5.58 -5.94
C ALA A 323 15.64 -4.44 -6.22
N ARG A 324 15.71 -3.95 -7.46
CA ARG A 324 16.53 -2.78 -7.81
C ARG A 324 16.13 -1.51 -7.04
N ASN A 325 14.82 -1.27 -6.90
CA ASN A 325 14.32 -0.11 -6.16
C ASN A 325 14.62 -0.22 -4.67
N VAL A 326 14.45 -1.40 -4.07
CA VAL A 326 14.80 -1.66 -2.67
C VAL A 326 16.31 -1.48 -2.45
N ALA A 327 17.16 -2.00 -3.32
CA ALA A 327 18.62 -1.88 -3.20
C ALA A 327 19.12 -0.42 -3.24
N ARG A 328 18.39 0.49 -3.90
CA ARG A 328 18.73 1.93 -3.91
C ARG A 328 18.44 2.62 -2.58
N ILE A 329 17.50 2.10 -1.81
CA ILE A 329 17.05 2.68 -0.53
C ILE A 329 17.79 2.04 0.64
N MET A 330 18.17 0.77 0.51
CA MET A 330 18.89 0.03 1.53
C MET A 330 20.39 0.37 1.48
N PRO A 331 21.05 0.62 2.63
CA PRO A 331 22.50 0.80 2.64
C PRO A 331 23.16 -0.46 2.11
N GLN A 332 24.09 -0.31 1.15
CA GLN A 332 24.93 -1.42 0.72
C GLN A 332 25.70 -1.95 1.93
N LYS A 333 25.64 -3.28 2.15
CA LYS A 333 26.54 -3.92 3.10
C LYS A 333 27.96 -3.52 2.68
N SER A 334 28.70 -2.80 3.56
CA SER A 334 30.13 -2.65 3.38
C SER A 334 30.70 -4.07 3.37
N VAL A 335 31.22 -4.49 2.22
CA VAL A 335 32.02 -5.70 2.12
C VAL A 335 33.23 -5.46 3.01
N ALA A 336 33.24 -6.12 4.19
CA ALA A 336 34.38 -6.15 5.07
C ALA A 336 35.37 -7.22 4.58
#